data_3e1cee05bf01cf21ad4f6df19ecfce93
#
_entry.id   3e1cee05bf01cf21ad4f6df19ecfce93
#
_cell.length_a   1.000
_cell.length_b   1.000
_cell.length_c   1.000
_cell.angle_alpha   90.00
_cell.angle_beta   90.00
_cell.angle_gamma   90.00
#
_symmetry.space_group_name_H-M   'P 1'
#
loop_
_entity.id
_entity.type
_entity.pdbx_description
1 polymer ?
#
loop_
_entity_poly.entity_id
_entity_poly.type
_entity_poly.pdbx_seq_one_letter_code
_entity_poly.pdbx_strand_id
1 'polypeptide(L)' 'MTKIVLLMVLCSELAGNSCKVIPTPHVLFDDYSSCIVYAYDYSHTLMTTFDPEWTNSMKAYTKFSCKEDKII' A
#
# COMPACT_ATOMS: atom_id res chain seq x y z
N MET A 1 10.78 -21.66 3.95
CA MET A 1 11.10 -20.60 2.99
C MET A 1 10.51 -19.29 3.48
N THR A 2 11.26 -18.21 3.34
CA THR A 2 10.84 -16.90 3.82
C THR A 2 10.52 -15.99 2.63
N LYS A 3 9.42 -15.31 2.71
CA LYS A 3 8.99 -14.34 1.71
C LYS A 3 8.70 -13.01 2.37
N ILE A 4 8.76 -11.95 1.58
CA ILE A 4 8.35 -10.62 2.03
C ILE A 4 6.90 -10.42 1.59
N VAL A 5 6.05 -10.09 2.56
CA VAL A 5 4.62 -9.90 2.31
C VAL A 5 4.31 -8.41 2.29
N LEU A 6 3.65 -7.97 1.24
CA LEU A 6 3.21 -6.59 1.10
C LEU A 6 1.79 -6.43 1.60
N LEU A 7 1.58 -5.45 2.48
CA LEU A 7 0.26 -5.02 2.89
C LEU A 7 0.14 -3.53 2.60
N MET A 8 -0.88 -3.16 1.83
CA MET A 8 -1.17 -1.76 1.52
C MET A 8 -2.54 -1.38 2.03
N VAL A 9 -2.65 -0.16 2.54
CA VAL A 9 -3.91 0.39 3.02
C VAL A 9 -4.10 1.81 2.50
N LEU A 10 -5.36 2.17 2.29
CA LEU A 10 -5.75 3.54 1.95
C LEU A 10 -6.40 4.16 3.19
N CYS A 11 -5.90 5.31 3.59
CA CYS A 11 -6.31 5.96 4.82
C CYS A 11 -6.89 7.34 4.53
N SER A 12 -7.73 7.82 5.44
CA SER A 12 -8.27 9.18 5.40
C SER A 12 -8.07 9.82 6.76
N GLU A 13 -7.51 11.01 6.79
CA GLU A 13 -7.33 11.77 8.02
C GLU A 13 -8.64 12.31 8.57
N LEU A 14 -9.62 12.54 7.70
CA LEU A 14 -10.90 13.15 8.12
C LEU A 14 -11.78 12.22 8.93
N ALA A 15 -11.67 10.93 8.69
CA ALA A 15 -12.54 9.94 9.34
C ALA A 15 -11.86 9.26 10.53
N GLY A 16 -11.11 10.02 11.34
CA GLY A 16 -10.42 9.46 12.49
C GLY A 16 -9.32 8.49 12.15
N ASN A 17 -8.59 8.75 11.08
CA ASN A 17 -7.54 7.90 10.56
C ASN A 17 -8.03 6.52 10.13
N SER A 18 -9.22 6.49 9.55
CA SER A 18 -9.81 5.27 9.03
C SER A 18 -9.01 4.73 7.85
N CYS A 19 -8.68 3.45 7.87
CA CYS A 19 -7.90 2.82 6.82
C CYS A 19 -8.60 1.57 6.31
N LYS A 20 -8.46 1.32 5.01
CA LYS A 20 -8.99 0.11 4.36
C LYS A 20 -7.87 -0.60 3.62
N VAL A 21 -7.87 -1.91 3.68
CA VAL A 21 -6.89 -2.72 2.95
C VAL A 21 -7.14 -2.57 1.45
N ILE A 22 -6.07 -2.33 0.71
CA ILE A 22 -6.11 -2.27 -0.75
C ILE A 22 -5.60 -3.60 -1.30
N PRO A 23 -6.42 -4.33 -2.08
CA PRO A 23 -5.90 -5.53 -2.72
C PRO A 23 -4.86 -5.14 -3.78
N THR A 24 -3.73 -5.82 -3.77
CA THR A 24 -2.67 -5.61 -4.75
C THR A 24 -2.51 -6.85 -5.62
N PRO A 25 -2.14 -6.68 -6.90
CA PRO A 25 -1.98 -7.85 -7.78
C PRO A 25 -0.80 -8.73 -7.39
N HIS A 26 0.16 -8.21 -6.64
CA HIS A 26 1.34 -8.94 -6.23
C HIS A 26 1.62 -8.66 -4.76
N VAL A 27 1.62 -9.70 -3.93
CA VAL A 27 1.76 -9.55 -2.48
C VAL A 27 2.96 -10.27 -1.90
N LEU A 28 3.62 -11.15 -2.68
CA LEU A 28 4.78 -11.91 -2.21
C LEU A 28 6.00 -11.52 -3.02
N PHE A 29 7.10 -11.27 -2.34
CA PHE A 29 8.36 -10.85 -2.95
C PHE A 29 9.50 -11.68 -2.37
N ASP A 30 10.55 -11.86 -3.16
CA ASP A 30 11.71 -12.64 -2.74
C ASP A 30 12.64 -11.84 -1.84
N ASP A 31 12.67 -10.52 -1.99
CA ASP A 31 13.52 -9.67 -1.15
C ASP A 31 12.78 -8.40 -0.74
N TYR A 32 13.30 -7.77 0.28
CA TYR A 32 12.71 -6.57 0.86
C TYR A 32 12.73 -5.40 -0.12
N SER A 33 13.84 -5.24 -0.82
CA SER A 33 14.01 -4.14 -1.77
C SER A 33 12.95 -4.17 -2.87
N SER A 34 12.69 -5.35 -3.43
CA SER A 34 11.66 -5.49 -4.47
C SER A 34 10.28 -5.12 -3.96
N CYS A 35 9.95 -5.50 -2.73
CA CYS A 35 8.68 -5.15 -2.11
C CYS A 35 8.54 -3.64 -1.95
N ILE A 36 9.57 -2.98 -1.45
CA ILE A 36 9.56 -1.53 -1.22
C ILE A 36 9.40 -0.77 -2.54
N VAL A 37 10.19 -1.12 -3.55
CA VAL A 37 10.11 -0.47 -4.86
C VAL A 37 8.72 -0.63 -5.46
N TYR A 38 8.19 -1.85 -5.43
CA TYR A 38 6.85 -2.11 -5.96
C TYR A 38 5.79 -1.30 -5.20
N ALA A 39 5.90 -1.25 -3.87
CA ALA A 39 4.92 -0.54 -3.04
C ALA A 39 4.89 0.95 -3.34
N TYR A 40 6.05 1.57 -3.50
CA TYR A 40 6.14 2.99 -3.87
C TYR A 40 5.55 3.24 -5.25
N ASP A 41 5.90 2.40 -6.21
CA ASP A 41 5.42 2.54 -7.58
C ASP A 41 3.90 2.37 -7.65
N TYR A 42 3.38 1.36 -6.98
CA TYR A 42 1.95 1.08 -6.95
C TYR A 42 1.19 2.21 -6.22
N SER A 43 1.74 2.72 -5.12
CA SER A 43 1.16 3.85 -4.39
C SER A 43 1.08 5.09 -5.28
N HIS A 44 2.13 5.37 -6.02
CA HIS A 44 2.14 6.51 -6.95
C HIS A 44 1.05 6.36 -8.00
N THR A 45 0.94 5.19 -8.61
CA THR A 45 -0.07 4.91 -9.62
C THR A 45 -1.48 5.07 -9.06
N LEU A 46 -1.72 4.53 -7.87
CA LEU A 46 -3.03 4.66 -7.22
C LEU A 46 -3.39 6.11 -6.94
N MET A 47 -2.47 6.84 -6.34
CA MET A 47 -2.75 8.23 -5.96
C MET A 47 -2.94 9.13 -7.18
N THR A 48 -2.26 8.85 -8.28
CA THR A 48 -2.45 9.62 -9.52
C THR A 48 -3.71 9.22 -10.28
N THR A 49 -4.26 8.03 -10.00
CA THR A 49 -5.51 7.57 -10.60
C THR A 49 -6.73 8.22 -9.92
N PHE A 50 -6.63 8.50 -8.64
CA PHE A 50 -7.72 9.13 -7.91
C PHE A 50 -7.92 10.59 -8.35
N ASP A 51 -9.18 11.04 -8.30
CA ASP A 51 -9.52 12.44 -8.56
C ASP A 51 -8.84 13.32 -7.51
N PRO A 52 -8.06 14.33 -7.93
CA PRO A 52 -7.40 15.22 -6.97
C PRO A 52 -8.36 15.92 -6.02
N GLU A 53 -9.55 16.28 -6.49
CA GLU A 53 -10.56 16.92 -5.62
C GLU A 53 -11.00 15.97 -4.52
N TRP A 54 -11.23 14.72 -4.86
CA TRP A 54 -11.60 13.69 -3.88
C TRP A 54 -10.47 13.49 -2.87
N THR A 55 -9.23 13.35 -3.37
CA THR A 55 -8.06 13.14 -2.52
C THR A 55 -7.89 14.30 -1.55
N ASN A 56 -8.03 15.53 -2.03
CA ASN A 56 -7.90 16.72 -1.19
C ASN A 56 -9.02 16.82 -0.16
N SER A 57 -10.25 16.52 -0.55
CA SER A 57 -11.41 16.54 0.33
C SER A 57 -11.29 15.53 1.47
N MET A 58 -10.89 14.32 1.12
CA MET A 58 -10.82 13.22 2.07
C MET A 58 -9.50 13.16 2.84
N LYS A 59 -8.52 13.95 2.42
CA LYS A 59 -7.15 13.86 2.96
C LYS A 59 -6.64 12.43 2.87
N ALA A 60 -6.87 11.82 1.70
CA ALA A 60 -6.54 10.43 1.48
C ALA A 60 -5.04 10.23 1.25
N TYR A 61 -4.52 9.13 1.78
CA TYR A 61 -3.13 8.76 1.58
C TYR A 61 -2.98 7.25 1.67
N THR A 62 -1.89 6.74 1.15
CA THR A 62 -1.61 5.31 1.21
C THR A 62 -0.49 5.02 2.20
N LYS A 63 -0.59 3.88 2.86
CA LYS A 63 0.48 3.33 3.68
C LYS A 63 0.74 1.90 3.24
N PHE A 64 1.95 1.44 3.44
CA PHE A 64 2.27 0.04 3.15
C PHE A 64 3.29 -0.47 4.15
N SER A 65 3.35 -1.78 4.27
CA SER A 65 4.41 -2.44 5.02
C SER A 65 4.88 -3.68 4.27
N CYS A 66 6.18 -3.91 4.32
CA CYS A 66 6.80 -5.10 3.78
C CYS A 66 7.39 -5.86 4.94
N LYS A 67 6.79 -7.00 5.25
CA LYS A 67 7.21 -7.81 6.40
C LYS A 67 7.68 -9.18 5.96
N GLU A 68 8.72 -9.64 6.60
CA GLU A 68 9.20 -10.98 6.39
C GLU A 68 8.25 -11.98 7.05
N ASP A 69 7.83 -12.96 6.30
CA ASP A 69 6.95 -14.00 6.80
C ASP A 69 7.45 -15.35 6.35
N LYS A 70 7.37 -16.31 7.24
CA LYS A 70 7.83 -17.66 6.96
C LYS A 70 6.71 -18.44 6.28
N ILE A 71 6.96 -18.82 5.04
CA ILE A 71 6.02 -19.59 4.23
C ILE A 71 6.59 -20.98 4.05
N ILE A 72 5.84 -21.99 4.46
CA ILE A 72 6.27 -23.37 4.38
C ILE A 72 5.85 -23.99 3.06
#